data_ea1a3532c1fff3dc9038def081eb932b
#
_entry.id   ea1a3532c1fff3dc9038def081eb932b
#
_cell.length_a   1.000
_cell.length_b   1.000
_cell.length_c   1.000
_cell.angle_alpha   90.00
_cell.angle_beta   90.00
_cell.angle_gamma   90.00
#
_symmetry.space_group_name_H-M   'P 1'
#
loop_
_entity.id
_entity.type
_entity.pdbx_description
1 polymer ?
#
loop_
_entity_poly.entity_id
_entity_poly.type
_entity_poly.pdbx_seq_one_letter_code
_entity_poly.pdbx_strand_id
1 'polypeptide(L)'
;MLMMLDLLNFLFMLIAAIAPLYMAYKVRAKSRRLFALAILLAAFTFTHGAYHLLDFIGFSYVADVLFYPLGAVLLLCFGILYWKTGV
;
A
#
# COMPACT_ATOMS: atom_id res chain seq x y z
N MET A 1 6.09 22.10 -9.16
CA MET A 1 4.70 21.64 -9.23
C MET A 1 4.56 20.13 -9.08
N LEU A 2 5.29 19.35 -9.87
CA LEU A 2 5.25 17.89 -9.75
C LEU A 2 5.70 17.40 -8.37
N MET A 3 6.68 18.07 -7.79
CA MET A 3 7.17 17.71 -6.45
C MET A 3 6.09 17.88 -5.38
N MET A 4 5.26 18.92 -5.50
CA MET A 4 4.15 19.12 -4.55
C MET A 4 3.10 18.04 -4.71
N LEU A 5 2.84 17.61 -5.95
CA LEU A 5 1.89 16.53 -6.19
C LEU A 5 2.38 15.20 -5.59
N ASP A 6 3.68 14.92 -5.70
CA ASP A 6 4.25 13.72 -5.09
C ASP A 6 4.13 13.77 -3.57
N LEU A 7 4.42 14.93 -2.97
CA LEU A 7 4.29 15.08 -1.53
C LEU A 7 2.83 14.92 -1.08
N LEU A 8 1.90 15.52 -1.81
CA LEU A 8 0.48 15.39 -1.49
C LEU A 8 0.02 13.94 -1.60
N ASN A 9 0.46 13.23 -2.66
CA ASN A 9 0.13 11.82 -2.81
C ASN A 9 0.70 10.98 -1.68
N PHE A 10 1.92 11.27 -1.25
CA PHE A 10 2.53 10.58 -0.13
C PHE A 10 1.71 10.79 1.14
N LEU A 11 1.31 12.02 1.42
CA LEU A 11 0.51 12.33 2.60
C LEU A 11 -0.86 11.67 2.56
N PHE A 12 -1.53 11.71 1.41
CA PHE A 12 -2.81 11.04 1.25
C PHE A 12 -2.68 9.52 1.43
N MET A 13 -1.59 8.94 0.94
CA MET A 13 -1.36 7.51 1.10
C MET A 13 -1.09 7.13 2.55
N LEU A 14 -0.37 7.98 3.31
CA LEU A 14 -0.20 7.76 4.74
C LEU A 14 -1.52 7.76 5.47
N ILE A 15 -2.38 8.73 5.16
CA ILE A 15 -3.71 8.80 5.78
C ILE A 15 -4.54 7.58 5.37
N ALA A 16 -4.50 7.22 4.09
CA ALA A 16 -5.24 6.08 3.57
C ALA A 16 -4.78 4.75 4.18
N ALA A 17 -3.52 4.65 4.59
CA ALA A 17 -3.00 3.44 5.21
C ALA A 17 -3.55 3.23 6.62
N ILE A 18 -4.05 4.28 7.27
CA ILE A 18 -4.58 4.17 8.63
C ILE A 18 -5.80 3.26 8.65
N ALA A 19 -6.70 3.39 7.66
CA ALA A 19 -7.92 2.59 7.62
C ALA A 19 -7.65 1.09 7.57
N PRO A 20 -6.84 0.56 6.63
CA PRO A 20 -6.56 -0.88 6.61
C PRO A 20 -5.78 -1.35 7.83
N LEU A 21 -4.90 -0.53 8.40
CA LEU A 21 -4.20 -0.88 9.63
C LEU A 21 -5.16 -1.01 10.80
N TYR A 22 -6.09 -0.07 10.91
CA TYR A 22 -7.12 -0.12 11.96
C TYR A 22 -7.99 -1.36 11.79
N MET A 23 -8.40 -1.66 10.56
CA MET A 23 -9.18 -2.86 10.27
C MET A 23 -8.40 -4.13 10.62
N ALA A 24 -7.12 -4.18 10.28
CA ALA A 24 -6.27 -5.32 10.63
C ALA A 24 -6.23 -5.53 12.14
N TYR A 25 -6.08 -4.44 12.89
CA TYR A 25 -6.08 -4.52 14.35
C TYR A 25 -7.39 -5.07 14.87
N LYS A 26 -8.51 -4.61 14.32
CA LYS A 26 -9.83 -5.03 14.80
C LYS A 26 -10.16 -6.48 14.45
N VAL A 27 -9.74 -6.96 13.28
CA VAL A 27 -10.11 -8.30 12.83
C VAL A 27 -9.06 -9.36 13.11
N ARG A 28 -7.93 -8.99 13.69
CA ARG A 28 -6.81 -9.92 13.88
C ARG A 28 -7.19 -11.17 14.68
N ALA A 29 -8.09 -11.03 15.63
CA ALA A 29 -8.51 -12.14 16.47
C ALA A 29 -9.76 -12.85 15.92
N LYS A 30 -10.46 -12.21 14.98
CA LYS A 30 -11.71 -12.73 14.45
C LYS A 30 -11.53 -13.54 13.17
N SER A 31 -10.64 -13.08 12.28
CA SER A 31 -10.44 -13.74 11.00
C SER A 31 -9.02 -13.49 10.49
N ARG A 32 -8.27 -14.57 10.30
CA ARG A 32 -6.93 -14.49 9.72
C ARG A 32 -6.99 -14.01 8.27
N ARG A 33 -8.05 -14.39 7.54
CA ARG A 33 -8.18 -14.01 6.13
C ARG A 33 -8.37 -12.52 6.00
N LEU A 34 -9.28 -11.94 6.79
CA LEU A 34 -9.49 -10.50 6.77
C LEU A 34 -8.26 -9.74 7.24
N PHE A 35 -7.58 -10.28 8.27
CA PHE A 35 -6.33 -9.69 8.74
C PHE A 35 -5.29 -9.67 7.62
N ALA A 36 -5.11 -10.77 6.90
CA ALA A 36 -4.14 -10.85 5.82
C ALA A 36 -4.48 -9.88 4.70
N LEU A 37 -5.77 -9.77 4.33
CA LEU A 37 -6.20 -8.81 3.31
C LEU A 37 -5.91 -7.38 3.73
N ALA A 38 -6.21 -7.04 4.98
CA ALA A 38 -5.97 -5.69 5.49
C ALA A 38 -4.48 -5.36 5.51
N ILE A 39 -3.63 -6.32 5.91
CA ILE A 39 -2.18 -6.12 5.94
C ILE A 39 -1.63 -5.95 4.52
N LEU A 40 -2.11 -6.75 3.56
CA LEU A 40 -1.67 -6.61 2.16
C LEU A 40 -2.07 -5.24 1.60
N LEU A 41 -3.27 -4.78 1.92
CA LEU A 41 -3.71 -3.48 1.47
C LEU A 41 -2.86 -2.36 2.09
N ALA A 42 -2.56 -2.47 3.39
CA ALA A 42 -1.70 -1.51 4.06
C ALA A 42 -0.30 -1.51 3.45
N ALA A 43 0.25 -2.69 3.19
CA ALA A 43 1.58 -2.82 2.57
C ALA A 43 1.60 -2.17 1.19
N PHE A 44 0.56 -2.41 0.38
CA PHE A 44 0.46 -1.78 -0.94
C PHE A 44 0.40 -0.26 -0.80
N THR A 45 -0.42 0.25 0.11
CA THR A 45 -0.58 1.69 0.31
C THR A 45 0.75 2.33 0.74
N PHE A 46 1.46 1.70 1.69
CA PHE A 46 2.76 2.21 2.12
C PHE A 46 3.78 2.17 0.98
N THR A 47 3.81 1.09 0.21
CA THR A 47 4.73 0.97 -0.92
C THR A 47 4.47 2.05 -1.95
N HIS A 48 3.21 2.29 -2.27
CA HIS A 48 2.83 3.32 -3.22
C HIS A 48 3.17 4.72 -2.69
N GLY A 49 2.93 4.97 -1.40
CA GLY A 49 3.31 6.24 -0.79
C GLY A 49 4.82 6.44 -0.78
N ALA A 50 5.57 5.39 -0.48
CA ALA A 50 7.03 5.45 -0.51
C ALA A 50 7.54 5.72 -1.94
N TYR A 51 6.87 5.18 -2.95
CA TYR A 51 7.19 5.48 -4.34
C TYR A 51 7.16 6.99 -4.59
N HIS A 52 6.08 7.65 -4.17
CA HIS A 52 5.93 9.08 -4.36
C HIS A 52 6.94 9.87 -3.54
N LEU A 53 7.25 9.40 -2.32
CA LEU A 53 8.25 10.08 -1.49
C LEU A 53 9.64 10.00 -2.13
N LEU A 54 10.03 8.84 -2.62
CA LEU A 54 11.32 8.66 -3.27
C LEU A 54 11.43 9.51 -4.54
N ASP A 55 10.34 9.58 -5.30
CA ASP A 55 10.29 10.43 -6.48
C ASP A 55 10.45 11.90 -6.10
N PHE A 56 9.83 12.32 -5.01
CA PHE A 56 9.92 13.68 -4.51
C PHE A 56 11.35 14.05 -4.12
N ILE A 57 12.08 13.15 -3.44
CA ILE A 57 13.44 13.46 -2.97
C ILE A 57 14.52 13.16 -4.00
N GLY A 58 14.15 12.76 -5.22
CA GLY A 58 15.10 12.61 -6.31
C GLY A 58 15.60 11.19 -6.56
N PHE A 59 15.03 10.19 -5.89
CA PHE A 59 15.39 8.79 -6.11
C PHE A 59 14.42 8.10 -7.06
N SER A 60 14.10 8.77 -8.17
CA SER A 60 13.12 8.28 -9.13
C SER A 60 13.47 6.92 -9.70
N TYR A 61 14.78 6.66 -9.92
CA TYR A 61 15.21 5.37 -10.46
C TYR A 61 14.87 4.23 -9.50
N VAL A 62 15.17 4.42 -8.21
CA VAL A 62 14.86 3.41 -7.19
C VAL A 62 13.35 3.21 -7.09
N ALA A 63 12.60 4.31 -7.12
CA ALA A 63 11.15 4.25 -7.06
C ALA A 63 10.59 3.44 -8.23
N ASP A 64 11.05 3.72 -9.45
CA ASP A 64 10.53 3.07 -10.65
C ASP A 64 10.92 1.60 -10.74
N VAL A 65 12.15 1.26 -10.34
CA VAL A 65 12.68 -0.09 -10.52
C VAL A 65 12.25 -1.04 -9.41
N LEU A 66 12.18 -0.54 -8.18
CA LEU A 66 11.89 -1.39 -7.02
C LEU A 66 10.44 -1.27 -6.55
N PHE A 67 9.99 -0.04 -6.32
CA PHE A 67 8.73 0.17 -5.61
C PHE A 67 7.52 0.06 -6.52
N TYR A 68 7.66 0.44 -7.75
CA TYR A 68 6.54 0.34 -8.69
C TYR A 68 6.16 -1.13 -8.97
N PRO A 69 7.13 -2.01 -9.31
CA PRO A 69 6.80 -3.43 -9.48
C PRO A 69 6.38 -4.10 -8.17
N LEU A 70 6.98 -3.69 -7.05
CA LEU A 70 6.60 -4.25 -5.75
C LEU A 70 5.15 -3.94 -5.41
N GLY A 71 4.71 -2.72 -5.69
CA GLY A 71 3.30 -2.35 -5.51
C GLY A 71 2.37 -3.19 -6.35
N ALA A 72 2.75 -3.44 -7.61
CA ALA A 72 1.95 -4.27 -8.51
C ALA A 72 1.85 -5.71 -7.99
N VAL A 73 2.95 -6.27 -7.49
CA VAL A 73 2.96 -7.62 -6.92
C VAL A 73 2.07 -7.70 -5.69
N LEU A 74 2.16 -6.71 -4.80
CA LEU A 74 1.31 -6.67 -3.61
C LEU A 74 -0.16 -6.59 -3.97
N LEU A 75 -0.50 -5.78 -4.96
CA LEU A 75 -1.88 -5.66 -5.42
C LEU A 75 -2.39 -6.96 -6.01
N LEU A 76 -1.54 -7.64 -6.79
CA LEU A 76 -1.89 -8.95 -7.36
C LEU A 76 -2.12 -9.97 -6.26
N CYS A 77 -1.25 -10.02 -5.24
CA CYS A 77 -1.41 -10.91 -4.10
C CYS A 77 -2.71 -10.62 -3.36
N PHE A 78 -3.01 -9.35 -3.15
CA PHE A 78 -4.27 -8.95 -2.51
C PHE A 78 -5.47 -9.45 -3.33
N GLY A 79 -5.43 -9.26 -4.64
CA GLY A 79 -6.53 -9.69 -5.52
C GLY A 79 -6.73 -11.19 -5.50
N ILE A 80 -5.64 -11.96 -5.55
CA ILE A 80 -5.72 -13.42 -5.51
C ILE A 80 -6.29 -13.89 -4.18
N LEU A 81 -5.80 -13.33 -3.09
CA LEU A 81 -6.28 -13.71 -1.76
C LEU A 81 -7.75 -13.35 -1.57
N TYR A 82 -8.12 -12.16 -2.02
CA TYR A 82 -9.52 -11.71 -1.96
C TYR A 82 -10.43 -12.68 -2.73
N TRP A 83 -10.01 -13.06 -3.93
CA TRP A 83 -10.79 -13.97 -4.77
C TRP A 83 -10.93 -15.34 -4.11
N LYS A 84 -9.85 -15.86 -3.53
CA LYS A 84 -9.87 -17.17 -2.88
C LYS A 84 -10.74 -17.19 -1.63
N THR A 85 -10.79 -16.08 -0.90
CA THR A 85 -11.59 -16.03 0.34
C THR A 85 -13.08 -15.87 0.08
N GLY A 86 -13.45 -15.43 -1.12
CA GLY A 86 -14.85 -15.23 -1.45
C GLY A 86 -15.49 -14.05 -0.73
N VAL A 87 -14.70 -13.13 -0.26
CA VAL A 87 -15.19 -11.96 0.48
C VAL A 87 -15.53 -10.82 -0.45
#